data_fcf7f37648b1e003b95f3f683748d8bc
#
_entry.id   fcf7f37648b1e003b95f3f683748d8bc
#
_cell.length_a   1.000
_cell.length_b   1.000
_cell.length_c   1.000
_cell.angle_alpha   90.00
_cell.angle_beta   90.00
_cell.angle_gamma   90.00
#
_symmetry.space_group_name_H-M   'P 1'
#
loop_
_entity.id
_entity.type
_entity.pdbx_description
1 polymer ?
#
loop_
_entity_poly.entity_id
_entity_poly.type
_entity_poly.pdbx_seq_one_letter_code
_entity_poly.pdbx_strand_id
1 'polypeptide(L)'
;MIDKLLSCNEHTTITGFRVLADNVMVTDGEFTEGGLMENMAQTAAARAGYMAQSAGETLKDGYIAAVKNFEVFQLPKTGDELLTEVKITDQVLDMTIISGTVICNNMVQAKCEMSIFEGK
;
A
#
# COMPACT_ATOMS: atom_id res chain seq x y z
N MET A 1 -6.31 -6.00 -2.32
CA MET A 1 -7.22 -5.46 -1.28
C MET A 1 -7.17 -3.93 -1.26
N ILE A 2 -7.41 -3.42 -2.42
CA ILE A 2 -7.74 -2.01 -2.63
C ILE A 2 -8.98 -1.99 -3.51
N ASP A 3 -9.85 -0.98 -3.31
CA ASP A 3 -11.07 -0.87 -4.10
C ASP A 3 -10.85 0.01 -5.32
N LYS A 4 -10.04 1.06 -5.17
CA LYS A 4 -9.81 1.99 -6.27
C LYS A 4 -8.50 2.77 -6.08
N LEU A 5 -7.93 3.15 -7.21
CA LEU A 5 -6.80 4.05 -7.28
C LEU A 5 -7.35 5.48 -7.36
N LEU A 6 -7.07 6.29 -6.35
CA LEU A 6 -7.60 7.64 -6.27
C LEU A 6 -6.69 8.68 -6.92
N SER A 7 -5.38 8.49 -6.82
CA SER A 7 -4.41 9.44 -7.33
C SER A 7 -3.08 8.73 -7.54
N CYS A 8 -2.39 9.07 -8.62
CA CYS A 8 -1.06 8.53 -8.88
C CYS A 8 -0.25 9.53 -9.71
N ASN A 9 0.89 9.93 -9.19
CA ASN A 9 1.85 10.76 -9.90
C ASN A 9 3.26 10.19 -9.72
N GLU A 10 4.29 10.94 -10.12
CA GLU A 10 5.67 10.45 -10.11
C GLU A 10 6.17 10.03 -8.72
N HIS A 11 5.63 10.63 -7.67
CA HIS A 11 6.15 10.44 -6.31
C HIS A 11 5.15 9.81 -5.35
N THR A 12 3.86 9.98 -5.59
CA THR A 12 2.83 9.62 -4.62
C THR A 12 1.68 8.88 -5.29
N THR A 13 1.18 7.86 -4.59
CA THR A 13 -0.01 7.09 -5.00
C THR A 13 -0.94 6.99 -3.81
N ILE A 14 -2.23 7.21 -4.04
CA ILE A 14 -3.25 7.10 -3.01
C ILE A 14 -4.32 6.13 -3.50
N THR A 15 -4.66 5.16 -2.65
CA THR A 15 -5.75 4.21 -2.90
C THR A 15 -6.80 4.30 -1.83
N GLY A 16 -8.01 3.83 -2.16
CA GLY A 16 -9.12 3.71 -1.22
C GLY A 16 -9.53 2.27 -1.06
N PHE A 17 -9.94 1.91 0.16
CA PHE A 17 -10.39 0.57 0.49
C PHE A 17 -11.39 0.62 1.63
N ARG A 18 -12.50 -0.10 1.49
CA ARG A 18 -13.49 -0.26 2.58
C ARG A 18 -13.27 -1.61 3.25
N VAL A 19 -13.19 -1.60 4.56
CA VAL A 19 -13.05 -2.82 5.36
C VAL A 19 -14.42 -3.51 5.45
N LEU A 20 -14.55 -4.67 4.79
CA LEU A 20 -15.78 -5.45 4.80
C LEU A 20 -15.66 -6.59 5.81
N ALA A 21 -16.78 -6.94 6.44
CA ALA A 21 -16.82 -7.96 7.49
C ALA A 21 -16.36 -9.34 7.01
N ASP A 22 -16.57 -9.65 5.73
CA ASP A 22 -16.21 -10.94 5.13
C ASP A 22 -14.78 -11.00 4.57
N ASN A 23 -14.01 -9.93 4.74
CA ASN A 23 -12.62 -9.91 4.29
C ASN A 23 -11.79 -10.88 5.13
N VAL A 24 -10.93 -11.67 4.48
CA VAL A 24 -10.12 -12.69 5.16
C VAL A 24 -9.14 -12.10 6.19
N MET A 25 -8.83 -10.81 6.08
CA MET A 25 -7.93 -10.11 7.00
C MET A 25 -8.69 -9.42 8.15
N VAL A 26 -9.99 -9.68 8.30
CA VAL A 26 -10.79 -9.15 9.39
C VAL A 26 -10.95 -10.25 10.45
N THR A 27 -10.65 -9.92 11.70
CA THR A 27 -10.82 -10.80 12.85
C THR A 27 -11.50 -10.00 13.97
N ASP A 28 -12.61 -10.52 14.48
CA ASP A 28 -13.37 -9.88 15.55
C ASP A 28 -13.77 -8.43 15.23
N GLY A 29 -14.13 -8.19 13.97
CA GLY A 29 -14.56 -6.87 13.51
C GLY A 29 -13.44 -5.87 13.26
N GLU A 30 -12.19 -6.29 13.34
CA GLU A 30 -11.05 -5.42 13.13
C GLU A 30 -10.17 -5.92 11.97
N PHE A 31 -9.68 -4.97 11.18
CA PHE A 31 -8.72 -5.24 10.12
C PHE A 31 -7.35 -5.50 10.77
N THR A 32 -6.74 -6.63 10.46
CA THR A 32 -5.53 -7.06 11.16
C THR A 32 -4.28 -6.31 10.70
N GLU A 33 -3.19 -6.46 11.47
CA GLU A 33 -1.88 -5.92 11.10
C GLU A 33 -1.43 -6.47 9.74
N GLY A 34 -1.64 -7.77 9.50
CA GLY A 34 -1.34 -8.37 8.20
C GLY A 34 -2.17 -7.75 7.08
N GLY A 35 -3.42 -7.40 7.35
CA GLY A 35 -4.26 -6.69 6.39
C GLY A 35 -3.73 -5.31 6.04
N LEU A 36 -3.27 -4.58 7.04
CA LEU A 36 -2.66 -3.26 6.84
C LEU A 36 -1.39 -3.35 5.99
N MET A 37 -0.55 -4.32 6.28
CA MET A 37 0.67 -4.58 5.52
C MET A 37 0.35 -4.90 4.06
N GLU A 38 -0.59 -5.82 3.84
CA GLU A 38 -1.01 -6.23 2.50
C GLU A 38 -1.62 -5.06 1.73
N ASN A 39 -2.40 -4.22 2.40
CA ASN A 39 -3.01 -3.04 1.78
C ASN A 39 -1.93 -2.09 1.25
N MET A 40 -0.89 -1.82 2.04
CA MET A 40 0.22 -0.98 1.61
C MET A 40 1.01 -1.61 0.47
N ALA A 41 1.25 -2.92 0.54
CA ALA A 41 1.95 -3.64 -0.52
C ALA A 41 1.17 -3.61 -1.84
N GLN A 42 -0.14 -3.80 -1.79
CA GLN A 42 -0.98 -3.74 -2.99
C GLN A 42 -1.11 -2.33 -3.56
N THR A 43 -1.06 -1.32 -2.70
CA THR A 43 -1.02 0.07 -3.17
C THR A 43 0.26 0.33 -3.97
N ALA A 44 1.39 -0.17 -3.49
CA ALA A 44 2.65 -0.08 -4.21
C ALA A 44 2.59 -0.83 -5.55
N ALA A 45 1.98 -2.02 -5.57
CA ALA A 45 1.80 -2.78 -6.80
C ALA A 45 0.88 -2.07 -7.79
N ALA A 46 -0.20 -1.45 -7.32
CA ALA A 46 -1.10 -0.68 -8.16
C ALA A 46 -0.38 0.50 -8.80
N ARG A 47 0.51 1.16 -8.05
CA ARG A 47 1.35 2.22 -8.57
C ARG A 47 2.23 1.71 -9.72
N ALA A 48 2.92 0.60 -9.50
CA ALA A 48 3.81 0.03 -10.52
C ALA A 48 3.05 -0.30 -11.81
N GLY A 49 1.87 -0.91 -11.68
CA GLY A 49 1.02 -1.22 -12.81
C GLY A 49 0.54 0.01 -13.57
N TYR A 50 0.09 1.03 -12.83
CA TYR A 50 -0.37 2.28 -13.43
C TYR A 50 0.75 3.00 -14.18
N MET A 51 1.93 3.11 -13.56
CA MET A 51 3.06 3.79 -14.17
C MET A 51 3.57 3.07 -15.41
N ALA A 52 3.63 1.73 -15.38
CA ALA A 52 4.03 0.94 -16.54
C ALA A 52 3.03 1.11 -17.69
N GLN A 53 1.73 1.06 -17.41
CA GLN A 53 0.70 1.26 -18.43
C GLN A 53 0.76 2.65 -19.04
N SER A 54 0.94 3.68 -18.23
CA SER A 54 1.02 5.07 -18.68
C SER A 54 2.24 5.31 -19.55
N ALA A 55 3.34 4.60 -19.33
CA ALA A 55 4.55 4.70 -20.11
C ALA A 55 4.56 3.77 -21.32
N GLY A 56 3.52 2.95 -21.52
CA GLY A 56 3.48 1.97 -22.59
C GLY A 56 4.44 0.81 -22.39
N GLU A 57 4.86 0.56 -21.15
CA GLU A 57 5.82 -0.47 -20.83
C GLU A 57 5.12 -1.71 -20.26
N THR A 58 5.79 -2.86 -20.38
CA THR A 58 5.32 -4.09 -19.75
C THR A 58 5.60 -4.04 -18.25
N LEU A 59 4.60 -4.42 -17.45
CA LEU A 59 4.78 -4.53 -16.02
C LEU A 59 5.82 -5.62 -15.71
N LYS A 60 6.81 -5.25 -14.90
CA LYS A 60 7.82 -6.19 -14.42
C LYS A 60 7.37 -6.80 -13.11
N ASP A 61 7.77 -8.05 -12.88
CA ASP A 61 7.53 -8.69 -11.59
C ASP A 61 8.30 -7.95 -10.50
N GLY A 62 7.60 -7.58 -9.44
CA GLY A 62 8.20 -6.95 -8.29
C GLY A 62 7.92 -7.76 -7.04
N TYR A 63 8.82 -7.69 -6.07
CA TYR A 63 8.60 -8.32 -4.78
C TYR A 63 9.21 -7.48 -3.67
N ILE A 64 8.64 -7.65 -2.49
CA ILE A 64 9.09 -6.92 -1.31
C ILE A 64 10.35 -7.61 -0.79
N ALA A 65 11.46 -6.87 -0.79
CA ALA A 65 12.74 -7.37 -0.27
C ALA A 65 12.85 -7.17 1.24
N ALA A 66 12.28 -6.07 1.75
CA ALA A 66 12.33 -5.77 3.17
C ALA A 66 11.18 -4.85 3.58
N VAL A 67 10.73 -5.00 4.81
CA VAL A 67 9.79 -4.09 5.46
C VAL A 67 10.46 -3.61 6.72
N LYS A 68 10.50 -2.28 6.92
CA LYS A 68 11.11 -1.66 8.09
C LYS A 68 10.16 -0.69 8.73
N ASN A 69 10.34 -0.50 10.03
CA ASN A 69 9.62 0.51 10.80
C ASN A 69 8.10 0.38 10.67
N PHE A 70 7.59 -0.85 10.62
CA PHE A 70 6.17 -1.11 10.58
C PHE A 70 5.60 -0.80 11.96
N GLU A 71 4.75 0.21 12.02
CA GLU A 71 4.11 0.64 13.25
C GLU A 71 2.61 0.67 13.04
N VAL A 72 1.86 0.10 13.98
CA VAL A 72 0.40 0.12 13.98
C VAL A 72 -0.04 0.92 15.19
N PHE A 73 -0.80 1.99 14.94
CA PHE A 73 -1.31 2.86 15.98
C PHE A 73 -2.73 2.48 16.38
N GLN A 74 -3.49 1.97 15.43
CA GLN A 74 -4.88 1.56 15.66
C GLN A 74 -5.29 0.60 14.55
N LEU A 75 -6.08 -0.42 14.91
CA LEU A 75 -6.63 -1.34 13.91
C LEU A 75 -7.97 -0.79 13.42
N PRO A 76 -8.12 -0.60 12.10
CA PRO A 76 -9.41 -0.17 11.52
C PRO A 76 -10.49 -1.20 11.79
N LYS A 77 -11.73 -0.75 11.80
CA LYS A 77 -12.90 -1.59 12.07
C LYS A 77 -13.70 -1.82 10.80
N THR A 78 -14.50 -2.87 10.82
CA THR A 78 -15.48 -3.14 9.77
C THR A 78 -16.28 -1.87 9.46
N GLY A 79 -16.40 -1.53 8.19
CA GLY A 79 -17.09 -0.33 7.73
C GLY A 79 -16.20 0.88 7.52
N ASP A 80 -14.99 0.87 8.07
CA ASP A 80 -14.06 1.99 7.90
C ASP A 80 -13.57 2.06 6.46
N GLU A 81 -13.38 3.29 5.98
CA GLU A 81 -12.73 3.54 4.70
C GLU A 81 -11.30 3.98 4.95
N LEU A 82 -10.38 3.29 4.29
CA LEU A 82 -8.96 3.56 4.40
C LEU A 82 -8.48 4.34 3.19
N LEU A 83 -7.66 5.35 3.45
CA LEU A 83 -6.85 6.00 2.43
C LEU A 83 -5.41 5.58 2.68
N THR A 84 -4.80 4.98 1.67
CA THR A 84 -3.42 4.54 1.79
C THR A 84 -2.56 5.34 0.83
N GLU A 85 -1.54 5.97 1.39
CA GLU A 85 -0.60 6.78 0.62
C GLU A 85 0.75 6.07 0.58
N VAL A 86 1.27 5.91 -0.63
CA VAL A 86 2.61 5.39 -0.85
C VAL A 86 3.43 6.47 -1.52
N LYS A 87 4.59 6.79 -0.94
CA LYS A 87 5.53 7.77 -1.51
C LYS A 87 6.84 7.09 -1.80
N ILE A 88 7.41 7.40 -2.97
CA ILE A 88 8.78 6.97 -3.26
C ILE A 88 9.73 7.90 -2.50
N THR A 89 10.56 7.31 -1.64
CA THR A 89 11.55 8.07 -0.88
C THR A 89 12.95 7.96 -1.48
N ASP A 90 13.23 6.86 -2.19
CA ASP A 90 14.51 6.67 -2.86
C ASP A 90 14.38 5.62 -3.94
N GLN A 91 15.31 5.64 -4.88
CA GLN A 91 15.36 4.66 -5.96
C GLN A 91 16.81 4.43 -6.33
N VAL A 92 17.30 3.22 -6.11
CA VAL A 92 18.70 2.86 -6.32
C VAL A 92 18.74 1.56 -7.13
N LEU A 93 19.25 1.65 -8.36
CA LEU A 93 19.31 0.52 -9.29
C LEU A 93 17.91 -0.08 -9.50
N ASP A 94 17.74 -1.37 -9.22
CA ASP A 94 16.45 -2.07 -9.35
C ASP A 94 15.63 -2.03 -8.06
N MET A 95 16.07 -1.27 -7.07
CA MET A 95 15.42 -1.18 -5.77
C MET A 95 14.68 0.14 -5.62
N THR A 96 13.39 0.08 -5.30
CA THR A 96 12.58 1.26 -4.98
C THR A 96 12.25 1.22 -3.50
N ILE A 97 12.54 2.33 -2.82
CA ILE A 97 12.20 2.46 -1.39
C ILE A 97 10.99 3.38 -1.28
N ILE A 98 9.97 2.89 -0.59
CA ILE A 98 8.73 3.63 -0.40
C ILE A 98 8.43 3.81 1.08
N SER A 99 7.65 4.84 1.39
CA SER A 99 6.97 4.95 2.68
C SER A 99 5.48 4.75 2.44
N GLY A 100 4.85 3.93 3.27
CA GLY A 100 3.41 3.68 3.22
C GLY A 100 2.75 4.20 4.48
N THR A 101 1.58 4.81 4.33
CA THR A 101 0.79 5.34 5.45
C THR A 101 -0.67 5.01 5.19
N VAL A 102 -1.32 4.39 6.17
CA VAL A 102 -2.77 4.11 6.13
C VAL A 102 -3.48 5.11 7.02
N ILE A 103 -4.47 5.80 6.46
CA ILE A 103 -5.21 6.86 7.14
C ILE A 103 -6.69 6.50 7.15
N CYS A 104 -7.33 6.72 8.30
CA CYS A 104 -8.78 6.58 8.45
C CYS A 104 -9.29 7.72 9.33
N ASN A 105 -10.32 8.41 8.86
CA ASN A 105 -10.90 9.57 9.57
C ASN A 105 -9.84 10.60 9.95
N ASN A 106 -8.93 10.90 9.02
CA ASN A 106 -7.82 11.84 9.19
C ASN A 106 -6.80 11.47 10.25
N MET A 107 -6.81 10.20 10.69
CA MET A 107 -5.85 9.71 11.68
C MET A 107 -5.03 8.58 11.08
N VAL A 108 -3.71 8.63 11.31
CA VAL A 108 -2.80 7.58 10.84
C VAL A 108 -3.07 6.30 11.64
N GLN A 109 -3.36 5.22 10.92
CA GLN A 109 -3.60 3.90 11.51
C GLN A 109 -2.32 3.08 11.56
N ALA A 110 -1.50 3.19 10.53
CA ALA A 110 -0.26 2.43 10.41
C ALA A 110 0.67 3.12 9.42
N LYS A 111 1.96 2.83 9.56
CA LYS A 111 2.97 3.29 8.60
C LYS A 111 4.10 2.28 8.53
N CYS A 112 4.83 2.29 7.42
CA CYS A 112 6.03 1.48 7.25
C CYS A 112 6.91 2.02 6.14
N GLU A 113 8.09 1.43 6.01
CA GLU A 113 8.95 1.58 4.84
C GLU A 113 9.09 0.21 4.18
N MET A 114 9.07 0.18 2.85
CA MET A 114 9.28 -1.04 2.09
C MET A 114 10.37 -0.82 1.07
N SER A 115 11.22 -1.84 0.91
CA SER A 115 12.14 -1.93 -0.21
C SER A 115 11.56 -2.92 -1.20
N ILE A 116 11.34 -2.48 -2.43
CA ILE A 116 10.73 -3.29 -3.48
C ILE A 116 11.76 -3.50 -4.56
N PHE A 117 12.04 -4.76 -4.87
CA PHE A 117 12.97 -5.14 -5.91
C PHE A 117 12.17 -5.49 -7.17
N GLU A 118 12.54 -4.88 -8.30
CA GLU A 118 11.90 -5.19 -9.58
C GLU A 118 12.77 -6.16 -10.36
N GLY A 119 12.21 -7.31 -10.71
CA GLY A 119 12.87 -8.28 -11.55
C GLY A 119 12.96 -7.82 -12.99
N LYS A 120 13.86 -8.44 -13.73
CA LYS A 120 14.02 -8.17 -15.17
C LYS A 120 13.12 -9.07 -16.00
#